data_2bf49dd1fef6621ac4cde3886aec61b6
#
_entry.id   2bf49dd1fef6621ac4cde3886aec61b6
#
_cell.length_a   1.000
_cell.length_b   1.000
_cell.length_c   1.000
_cell.angle_alpha   90.00
_cell.angle_beta   90.00
_cell.angle_gamma   90.00
#
_symmetry.space_group_name_H-M   'P 1'
#
loop_
_entity.id
_entity.type
_entity.pdbx_description
1 polymer ?
#
loop_
_entity_poly.entity_id
_entity_poly.type
_entity_poly.pdbx_seq_one_letter_code
_entity_poly.pdbx_strand_id
1 'polypeptide(L)'
;MELSLIRQLWGIDKPWDDVFSRIAKAGYQGVEIALPFLSPTSEYKSLLEKHNLQIVPMIFTAGTSVREHVSSFREQLTSAIQFDPILVTCHDGKDAFTADDSRMYYREVLAIEKDLGFPVAHETHRGRILYNPWTTAHMLDSFADLQLCCDFSHWVCVCERLIADQEDIIQACADRAIHVHGRVGYAEGPQVPDPRSEMYRGELEAHELWWDMIWGSQSNRGLKVSTFTPEFGPPPYMQTNPNTGEPASDLWEISNWIADRQRERFSRRSH
;
A
#
# COMPACT_ATOMS: atom_id res chain seq x y z
N MET A 1 -18.01 -8.43 -6.24
CA MET A 1 -16.69 -7.72 -6.29
C MET A 1 -15.58 -8.75 -6.46
N GLU A 2 -14.56 -8.48 -7.28
CA GLU A 2 -13.40 -9.35 -7.51
C GLU A 2 -12.19 -8.86 -6.71
N LEU A 3 -11.30 -9.76 -6.29
CA LEU A 3 -10.02 -9.43 -5.67
C LEU A 3 -8.92 -9.47 -6.73
N SER A 4 -8.25 -8.34 -6.94
CA SER A 4 -7.07 -8.21 -7.78
C SER A 4 -5.82 -8.18 -6.91
N LEU A 5 -5.01 -9.23 -6.98
CA LEU A 5 -3.76 -9.34 -6.22
C LEU A 5 -2.61 -8.71 -7.01
N ILE A 6 -1.91 -7.80 -6.36
CA ILE A 6 -0.80 -7.04 -6.93
C ILE A 6 0.49 -7.48 -6.23
N ARG A 7 1.53 -7.80 -6.99
CA ARG A 7 2.82 -8.23 -6.42
C ARG A 7 3.75 -7.04 -6.23
N GLN A 8 4.11 -6.76 -4.97
CA GLN A 8 5.17 -5.79 -4.67
C GLN A 8 6.52 -6.30 -5.21
N LEU A 9 7.24 -5.42 -5.96
CA LEU A 9 8.55 -5.75 -6.53
C LEU A 9 9.73 -5.35 -5.63
N TRP A 10 9.48 -4.70 -4.50
CA TRP A 10 10.52 -4.35 -3.55
C TRP A 10 11.27 -5.58 -3.03
N GLY A 11 12.59 -5.57 -3.18
CA GLY A 11 13.45 -6.71 -2.81
C GLY A 11 13.48 -7.86 -3.82
N ILE A 12 12.97 -7.65 -5.04
CA ILE A 12 13.06 -8.63 -6.12
C ILE A 12 14.05 -8.12 -7.16
N ASP A 13 15.05 -8.95 -7.47
CA ASP A 13 16.08 -8.63 -8.45
C ASP A 13 15.69 -9.02 -9.89
N LYS A 14 16.25 -8.29 -10.87
CA LYS A 14 16.14 -8.60 -12.31
C LYS A 14 16.70 -10.01 -12.64
N PRO A 15 16.34 -10.61 -13.77
CA PRO A 15 15.70 -10.01 -14.96
C PRO A 15 14.16 -9.94 -14.84
N TRP A 16 13.56 -8.83 -15.28
CA TRP A 16 12.13 -8.59 -15.13
C TRP A 16 11.24 -9.53 -15.93
N ASP A 17 11.68 -10.00 -17.09
CA ASP A 17 10.89 -10.95 -17.90
C ASP A 17 10.61 -12.25 -17.16
N ASP A 18 11.64 -12.82 -16.52
CA ASP A 18 11.50 -14.03 -15.71
C ASP A 18 10.64 -13.77 -14.46
N VAL A 19 10.86 -12.62 -13.82
CA VAL A 19 10.10 -12.19 -12.63
C VAL A 19 8.62 -12.04 -12.96
N PHE A 20 8.27 -11.35 -14.04
CA PHE A 20 6.87 -11.13 -14.44
C PHE A 20 6.19 -12.43 -14.87
N SER A 21 6.92 -13.31 -15.57
CA SER A 21 6.45 -14.67 -15.88
C SER A 21 6.11 -15.45 -14.60
N ARG A 22 6.99 -15.39 -13.59
CA ARG A 22 6.80 -16.05 -12.29
C ARG A 22 5.60 -15.46 -11.53
N ILE A 23 5.44 -14.13 -11.52
CA ILE A 23 4.33 -13.42 -10.89
C ILE A 23 2.99 -13.80 -11.53
N ALA A 24 2.90 -13.77 -12.85
CA ALA A 24 1.69 -14.17 -13.57
C ALA A 24 1.31 -15.63 -13.30
N LYS A 25 2.29 -16.54 -13.28
CA LYS A 25 2.08 -17.97 -12.94
C LYS A 25 1.63 -18.18 -11.49
N ALA A 26 2.02 -17.30 -10.56
CA ALA A 26 1.56 -17.33 -9.18
C ALA A 26 0.14 -16.74 -9.00
N GLY A 27 -0.50 -16.30 -10.10
CA GLY A 27 -1.88 -15.86 -10.10
C GLY A 27 -2.09 -14.42 -9.62
N TYR A 28 -1.07 -13.56 -9.72
CA TYR A 28 -1.21 -12.13 -9.54
C TYR A 28 -1.73 -11.47 -10.83
N GLN A 29 -2.52 -10.40 -10.69
CA GLN A 29 -3.07 -9.63 -11.80
C GLN A 29 -2.21 -8.41 -12.14
N GLY A 30 -1.27 -8.03 -11.27
CA GLY A 30 -0.42 -6.87 -11.50
C GLY A 30 0.80 -6.83 -10.60
N VAL A 31 1.58 -5.77 -10.78
CA VAL A 31 2.79 -5.48 -10.01
C VAL A 31 2.72 -4.07 -9.43
N GLU A 32 3.33 -3.88 -8.26
CA GLU A 32 3.52 -2.59 -7.63
C GLU A 32 5.02 -2.30 -7.48
N ILE A 33 5.43 -1.09 -7.86
CA ILE A 33 6.84 -0.72 -7.88
C ILE A 33 7.06 0.78 -7.68
N ALA A 34 8.11 1.14 -6.93
CA ALA A 34 8.54 2.52 -6.81
C ALA A 34 8.91 3.13 -8.18
N LEU A 35 8.37 4.29 -8.48
CA LEU A 35 8.54 4.99 -9.76
C LEU A 35 10.01 5.12 -10.22
N PRO A 36 11.00 5.43 -9.35
CA PRO A 36 12.40 5.55 -9.78
C PRO A 36 13.00 4.29 -10.41
N PHE A 37 12.39 3.12 -10.19
CA PHE A 37 12.84 1.84 -10.77
C PHE A 37 12.20 1.51 -12.12
N LEU A 38 11.28 2.35 -12.60
CA LEU A 38 10.50 2.15 -13.83
C LEU A 38 11.17 2.71 -15.12
N SER A 39 12.47 2.87 -15.16
CA SER A 39 13.17 3.35 -16.35
C SER A 39 13.89 2.20 -17.07
N PRO A 40 13.80 2.09 -18.41
CA PRO A 40 12.98 2.87 -19.35
C PRO A 40 11.51 2.42 -19.41
N THR A 41 10.59 3.37 -19.58
CA THR A 41 9.13 3.15 -19.60
C THR A 41 8.67 2.14 -20.65
N SER A 42 9.24 2.19 -21.86
CA SER A 42 8.85 1.32 -22.98
C SER A 42 9.14 -0.16 -22.73
N GLU A 43 10.26 -0.47 -22.07
CA GLU A 43 10.61 -1.86 -21.73
C GLU A 43 9.60 -2.45 -20.74
N TYR A 44 9.25 -1.70 -19.69
CA TYR A 44 8.26 -2.14 -18.70
C TYR A 44 6.88 -2.35 -19.30
N LYS A 45 6.40 -1.40 -20.14
CA LYS A 45 5.10 -1.54 -20.81
C LYS A 45 5.04 -2.82 -21.65
N SER A 46 6.08 -3.06 -22.46
CA SER A 46 6.17 -4.28 -23.27
C SER A 46 6.14 -5.56 -22.44
N LEU A 47 6.81 -5.57 -21.29
CA LEU A 47 6.82 -6.72 -20.37
C LEU A 47 5.47 -6.92 -19.68
N LEU A 48 4.81 -5.83 -19.23
CA LEU A 48 3.48 -5.89 -18.65
C LEU A 48 2.47 -6.47 -19.63
N GLU A 49 2.47 -5.98 -20.88
CA GLU A 49 1.62 -6.49 -21.96
C GLU A 49 1.90 -7.97 -22.24
N LYS A 50 3.18 -8.35 -22.38
CA LYS A 50 3.61 -9.73 -22.64
C LYS A 50 3.09 -10.72 -21.60
N HIS A 51 3.08 -10.31 -20.33
CA HIS A 51 2.67 -11.17 -19.23
C HIS A 51 1.24 -10.92 -18.74
N ASN A 52 0.49 -10.03 -19.43
CA ASN A 52 -0.87 -9.63 -19.05
C ASN A 52 -0.96 -9.17 -17.59
N LEU A 53 -0.03 -8.30 -17.16
CA LEU A 53 0.02 -7.74 -15.83
C LEU A 53 -0.33 -6.25 -15.86
N GLN A 54 -1.11 -5.82 -14.87
CA GLN A 54 -1.38 -4.42 -14.58
C GLN A 54 -0.24 -3.81 -13.76
N ILE A 55 -0.21 -2.49 -13.63
CA ILE A 55 0.80 -1.80 -12.84
C ILE A 55 0.17 -0.82 -11.84
N VAL A 56 0.78 -0.77 -10.66
CA VAL A 56 0.57 0.25 -9.61
C VAL A 56 1.91 0.92 -9.35
N PRO A 57 2.19 2.10 -9.94
CA PRO A 57 3.36 2.87 -9.57
C PRO A 57 3.20 3.45 -8.15
N MET A 58 4.25 3.36 -7.37
CA MET A 58 4.34 3.98 -6.06
C MET A 58 5.21 5.24 -6.15
N ILE A 59 4.70 6.38 -5.68
CA ILE A 59 5.40 7.65 -5.67
C ILE A 59 5.71 8.10 -4.24
N PHE A 60 6.82 8.84 -4.10
CA PHE A 60 7.34 9.28 -2.80
C PHE A 60 7.59 10.77 -2.87
N THR A 61 6.74 11.58 -2.27
CA THR A 61 6.97 13.01 -2.26
C THR A 61 8.21 13.37 -1.45
N ALA A 62 8.98 14.32 -1.95
CA ALA A 62 10.26 14.73 -1.36
C ALA A 62 10.39 16.26 -1.33
N GLY A 63 11.19 16.74 -0.38
CA GLY A 63 11.45 18.17 -0.22
C GLY A 63 11.69 18.55 1.24
N THR A 64 11.91 19.85 1.47
CA THR A 64 12.07 20.44 2.80
C THR A 64 10.86 21.25 3.24
N SER A 65 10.02 21.65 2.28
CA SER A 65 8.81 22.45 2.46
C SER A 65 7.59 21.78 1.84
N VAL A 66 6.40 22.21 2.25
CA VAL A 66 5.12 21.77 1.66
C VAL A 66 5.11 22.01 0.14
N ARG A 67 5.56 23.18 -0.31
CA ARG A 67 5.62 23.53 -1.74
C ARG A 67 6.48 22.54 -2.54
N GLU A 68 7.64 22.16 -2.01
CA GLU A 68 8.51 21.20 -2.68
C GLU A 68 7.88 19.80 -2.75
N HIS A 69 7.21 19.36 -1.67
CA HIS A 69 6.47 18.11 -1.68
C HIS A 69 5.32 18.11 -2.68
N VAL A 70 4.58 19.23 -2.81
CA VAL A 70 3.52 19.40 -3.83
C VAL A 70 4.10 19.36 -5.25
N SER A 71 5.23 20.04 -5.48
CA SER A 71 5.92 20.01 -6.79
C SER A 71 6.38 18.59 -7.14
N SER A 72 6.99 17.91 -6.17
CA SER A 72 7.42 16.51 -6.29
C SER A 72 6.25 15.57 -6.58
N PHE A 73 5.09 15.78 -5.94
CA PHE A 73 3.87 15.02 -6.20
C PHE A 73 3.42 15.17 -7.66
N ARG A 74 3.28 16.42 -8.14
CA ARG A 74 2.85 16.70 -9.54
C ARG A 74 3.79 16.06 -10.55
N GLU A 75 5.10 16.21 -10.37
CA GLU A 75 6.11 15.65 -11.26
C GLU A 75 6.04 14.12 -11.32
N GLN A 76 6.00 13.48 -10.16
CA GLN A 76 5.96 12.02 -10.08
C GLN A 76 4.63 11.45 -10.57
N LEU A 77 3.48 12.08 -10.23
CA LEU A 77 2.18 11.63 -10.73
C LEU A 77 2.11 11.76 -12.25
N THR A 78 2.57 12.89 -12.82
CA THR A 78 2.64 13.08 -14.28
C THR A 78 3.47 12.00 -14.97
N SER A 79 4.57 11.56 -14.33
CA SER A 79 5.40 10.47 -14.84
C SER A 79 4.73 9.11 -14.66
N ALA A 80 4.06 8.87 -13.53
CA ALA A 80 3.40 7.60 -13.22
C ALA A 80 2.25 7.28 -14.19
N ILE A 81 1.42 8.26 -14.54
CA ILE A 81 0.28 8.06 -15.46
C ILE A 81 0.69 7.67 -16.88
N GLN A 82 1.97 7.87 -17.26
CA GLN A 82 2.49 7.42 -18.55
C GLN A 82 2.55 5.89 -18.69
N PHE A 83 2.44 5.17 -17.57
CA PHE A 83 2.43 3.70 -17.57
C PHE A 83 1.03 3.10 -17.74
N ASP A 84 -0.02 3.91 -17.93
CA ASP A 84 -1.43 3.49 -17.97
C ASP A 84 -1.82 2.65 -16.74
N PRO A 85 -1.52 3.16 -15.51
CA PRO A 85 -1.71 2.40 -14.28
C PRO A 85 -3.19 2.24 -13.92
N ILE A 86 -3.51 1.18 -13.15
CA ILE A 86 -4.87 1.02 -12.60
C ILE A 86 -5.13 1.96 -11.42
N LEU A 87 -4.10 2.32 -10.68
CA LEU A 87 -4.05 3.35 -9.63
C LEU A 87 -2.59 3.72 -9.37
N VAL A 88 -2.35 4.77 -8.61
CA VAL A 88 -1.04 5.17 -8.09
C VAL A 88 -1.12 5.20 -6.57
N THR A 89 -0.13 4.64 -5.86
CA THR A 89 0.02 4.81 -4.41
C THR A 89 1.00 5.92 -4.10
N CYS A 90 0.80 6.66 -2.99
CA CYS A 90 1.63 7.80 -2.64
C CYS A 90 2.03 7.82 -1.16
N HIS A 91 3.32 7.99 -0.92
CA HIS A 91 3.87 8.35 0.39
C HIS A 91 3.96 9.88 0.52
N ASP A 92 3.01 10.46 1.25
CA ASP A 92 2.77 11.91 1.30
C ASP A 92 3.54 12.64 2.38
N GLY A 93 4.19 13.74 2.00
CA GLY A 93 4.73 14.73 2.95
C GLY A 93 5.60 14.12 4.05
N LYS A 94 5.46 14.64 5.26
CA LYS A 94 6.19 14.21 6.46
C LYS A 94 5.28 14.20 7.69
N ASP A 95 5.56 13.32 8.64
CA ASP A 95 4.95 13.31 9.97
C ASP A 95 5.24 14.57 10.79
N ALA A 96 6.34 15.26 10.47
CA ALA A 96 6.74 16.52 11.10
C ALA A 96 6.00 17.77 10.57
N PHE A 97 5.12 17.63 9.58
CA PHE A 97 4.28 18.74 9.14
C PHE A 97 3.26 19.12 10.22
N THR A 98 3.06 20.43 10.40
CA THR A 98 1.96 20.91 11.24
C THR A 98 0.61 20.50 10.66
N ALA A 99 -0.46 20.59 11.44
CA ALA A 99 -1.80 20.31 10.95
C ALA A 99 -2.20 21.27 9.79
N ASP A 100 -1.73 22.53 9.83
CA ASP A 100 -1.96 23.50 8.76
C ASP A 100 -1.15 23.18 7.49
N ASP A 101 0.11 22.77 7.64
CA ASP A 101 0.94 22.30 6.54
C ASP A 101 0.32 21.06 5.85
N SER A 102 -0.16 20.12 6.64
CA SER A 102 -0.80 18.90 6.15
C SER A 102 -2.09 19.23 5.38
N ARG A 103 -2.93 20.16 5.92
CA ARG A 103 -4.12 20.63 5.20
C ARG A 103 -3.77 21.40 3.93
N MET A 104 -2.73 22.21 3.95
CA MET A 104 -2.24 22.91 2.76
C MET A 104 -1.77 21.92 1.70
N TYR A 105 -1.00 20.92 2.10
CA TYR A 105 -0.52 19.87 1.22
C TYR A 105 -1.68 19.14 0.53
N TYR A 106 -2.64 18.58 1.29
CA TYR A 106 -3.77 17.83 0.70
C TYR A 106 -4.68 18.69 -0.17
N ARG A 107 -4.88 19.95 0.15
CA ARG A 107 -5.62 20.87 -0.72
C ARG A 107 -4.97 20.99 -2.10
N GLU A 108 -3.67 21.13 -2.15
CA GLU A 108 -2.93 21.28 -3.40
C GLU A 108 -2.84 19.97 -4.20
N VAL A 109 -2.56 18.84 -3.55
CA VAL A 109 -2.42 17.57 -4.27
C VAL A 109 -3.75 17.05 -4.80
N LEU A 110 -4.85 17.18 -4.06
CA LEU A 110 -6.19 16.84 -4.55
C LEU A 110 -6.62 17.73 -5.73
N ALA A 111 -6.20 18.99 -5.76
CA ALA A 111 -6.41 19.84 -6.93
C ALA A 111 -5.58 19.36 -8.14
N ILE A 112 -4.36 18.86 -7.91
CA ILE A 112 -3.52 18.26 -8.97
C ILE A 112 -4.14 16.99 -9.52
N GLU A 113 -4.66 16.11 -8.66
CA GLU A 113 -5.36 14.88 -9.08
C GLU A 113 -6.56 15.19 -9.96
N LYS A 114 -7.34 16.16 -9.55
CA LYS A 114 -8.50 16.63 -10.33
C LYS A 114 -8.09 17.23 -11.68
N ASP A 115 -7.02 18.02 -11.71
CA ASP A 115 -6.46 18.63 -12.92
C ASP A 115 -5.95 17.56 -13.91
N LEU A 116 -5.26 16.53 -13.39
CA LEU A 116 -4.74 15.43 -14.19
C LEU A 116 -5.79 14.34 -14.49
N GLY A 117 -6.94 14.37 -13.82
CA GLY A 117 -8.03 13.41 -14.00
C GLY A 117 -7.68 12.00 -13.50
N PHE A 118 -6.76 11.88 -12.54
CA PHE A 118 -6.29 10.59 -12.04
C PHE A 118 -6.29 10.54 -10.51
N PRO A 119 -7.09 9.64 -9.89
CA PRO A 119 -7.12 9.49 -8.43
C PRO A 119 -5.88 8.76 -7.91
N VAL A 120 -5.42 9.16 -6.71
CA VAL A 120 -4.28 8.56 -6.02
C VAL A 120 -4.73 7.91 -4.71
N ALA A 121 -4.16 6.76 -4.38
CA ALA A 121 -4.33 6.10 -3.10
C ALA A 121 -3.24 6.59 -2.14
N HIS A 122 -3.59 7.50 -1.22
CA HIS A 122 -2.68 8.07 -0.23
C HIS A 122 -2.45 7.07 0.90
N GLU A 123 -1.20 6.73 1.18
CA GLU A 123 -0.88 5.65 2.09
C GLU A 123 -0.85 6.08 3.55
N THR A 124 -1.45 5.25 4.41
CA THR A 124 -1.29 5.32 5.86
C THR A 124 0.09 4.78 6.25
N HIS A 125 1.10 5.65 6.26
CA HIS A 125 2.50 5.26 6.42
C HIS A 125 3.23 6.08 7.50
N ARG A 126 3.99 5.39 8.37
CA ARG A 126 4.88 6.04 9.36
C ARG A 126 5.88 6.98 8.69
N GLY A 127 6.20 8.10 9.34
CA GLY A 127 7.08 9.12 8.76
C GLY A 127 6.44 9.97 7.66
N ARG A 128 5.15 9.79 7.38
CA ARG A 128 4.33 10.52 6.42
C ARG A 128 3.17 11.24 7.11
N ILE A 129 2.39 12.05 6.40
CA ILE A 129 1.29 12.81 7.01
C ILE A 129 0.28 11.87 7.70
N LEU A 130 -0.09 10.76 7.06
CA LEU A 130 -1.09 9.81 7.58
C LEU A 130 -0.46 8.73 8.49
N TYR A 131 0.47 9.11 9.36
CA TYR A 131 1.28 8.18 10.16
C TYR A 131 0.56 7.57 11.38
N ASN A 132 -0.60 8.07 11.75
CA ASN A 132 -1.39 7.55 12.88
C ASN A 132 -2.89 7.74 12.65
N PRO A 133 -3.75 7.04 13.42
CA PRO A 133 -5.21 7.11 13.27
C PRO A 133 -5.77 8.53 13.39
N TRP A 134 -5.37 9.27 14.41
CA TRP A 134 -5.98 10.56 14.76
C TRP A 134 -5.67 11.65 13.73
N THR A 135 -4.42 11.74 13.29
CA THR A 135 -4.05 12.69 12.22
C THR A 135 -4.79 12.34 10.93
N THR A 136 -4.90 11.05 10.61
CA THR A 136 -5.64 10.60 9.42
C THR A 136 -7.12 10.95 9.52
N ALA A 137 -7.78 10.72 10.66
CA ALA A 137 -9.17 11.11 10.87
C ALA A 137 -9.39 12.61 10.62
N HIS A 138 -8.52 13.48 11.14
CA HIS A 138 -8.59 14.92 10.89
C HIS A 138 -8.44 15.30 9.42
N MET A 139 -7.63 14.57 8.66
CA MET A 139 -7.51 14.80 7.22
C MET A 139 -8.75 14.32 6.46
N LEU A 140 -9.30 13.15 6.83
CA LEU A 140 -10.55 12.64 6.23
C LEU A 140 -11.75 13.57 6.50
N ASP A 141 -11.84 14.16 7.69
CA ASP A 141 -12.86 15.15 8.03
C ASP A 141 -12.71 16.44 7.20
N SER A 142 -11.47 16.81 6.87
CA SER A 142 -11.17 18.02 6.11
C SER A 142 -11.33 17.87 4.60
N PHE A 143 -11.16 16.64 4.07
CA PHE A 143 -11.10 16.36 2.63
C PHE A 143 -11.97 15.15 2.24
N ALA A 144 -13.16 15.45 1.73
CA ALA A 144 -14.12 14.41 1.31
C ALA A 144 -13.60 13.55 0.14
N ASP A 145 -12.74 14.08 -0.70
CA ASP A 145 -12.20 13.42 -1.90
C ASP A 145 -10.91 12.63 -1.62
N LEU A 146 -10.35 12.70 -0.40
CA LEU A 146 -9.12 11.99 -0.04
C LEU A 146 -9.36 10.48 -0.05
N GLN A 147 -8.67 9.75 -0.93
CA GLN A 147 -8.74 8.30 -1.07
C GLN A 147 -7.49 7.64 -0.52
N LEU A 148 -7.63 6.45 0.05
CA LEU A 148 -6.55 5.82 0.82
C LEU A 148 -6.04 4.52 0.19
N CYS A 149 -4.73 4.32 0.34
CA CYS A 149 -4.08 3.03 0.44
C CYS A 149 -3.93 2.69 1.93
N CYS A 150 -4.66 1.69 2.41
CA CYS A 150 -4.62 1.34 3.82
C CYS A 150 -3.52 0.34 4.12
N ASP A 151 -2.44 0.79 4.78
CA ASP A 151 -1.45 -0.02 5.48
C ASP A 151 -1.51 0.27 6.98
N PHE A 152 -2.30 -0.51 7.72
CA PHE A 152 -2.45 -0.32 9.15
C PHE A 152 -1.28 -0.87 9.97
N SER A 153 -0.37 -1.63 9.35
CA SER A 153 0.82 -2.14 10.02
C SER A 153 1.71 -1.02 10.56
N HIS A 154 1.76 0.11 9.85
CA HIS A 154 2.47 1.29 10.29
C HIS A 154 1.85 1.93 11.54
N TRP A 155 0.52 1.93 11.64
CA TRP A 155 -0.15 2.46 12.81
C TRP A 155 0.05 1.57 14.04
N VAL A 156 0.03 0.25 13.88
CA VAL A 156 0.33 -0.70 14.96
C VAL A 156 1.71 -0.42 15.53
N CYS A 157 2.71 -0.24 14.69
CA CYS A 157 4.08 0.11 15.11
C CYS A 157 4.15 1.50 15.77
N VAL A 158 3.53 2.52 15.20
CA VAL A 158 3.56 3.89 15.75
C VAL A 158 2.80 4.00 17.07
N CYS A 159 1.71 3.27 17.21
CA CYS A 159 0.91 3.25 18.43
C CYS A 159 1.40 2.23 19.49
N GLU A 160 2.42 1.43 19.15
CA GLU A 160 2.99 0.36 20.00
C GLU A 160 1.93 -0.62 20.54
N ARG A 161 0.87 -0.86 19.76
CA ARG A 161 -0.22 -1.79 20.08
C ARG A 161 -1.09 -2.10 18.88
N LEU A 162 -1.87 -3.17 18.95
CA LEU A 162 -3.02 -3.37 18.08
C LEU A 162 -4.05 -2.25 18.32
N ILE A 163 -4.61 -1.71 17.24
CA ILE A 163 -5.46 -0.50 17.26
C ILE A 163 -6.96 -0.83 17.24
N ALA A 164 -7.37 -1.96 17.82
CA ALA A 164 -8.78 -2.36 17.92
C ALA A 164 -9.66 -1.34 18.66
N ASP A 165 -9.06 -0.51 19.53
CA ASP A 165 -9.71 0.61 20.23
C ASP A 165 -10.01 1.81 19.31
N GLN A 166 -9.61 1.76 18.04
CA GLN A 166 -9.81 2.82 17.03
C GLN A 166 -10.73 2.36 15.87
N GLU A 167 -11.68 1.48 16.14
CA GLU A 167 -12.54 0.86 15.13
C GLU A 167 -13.29 1.89 14.28
N ASP A 168 -13.80 2.96 14.88
CA ASP A 168 -14.49 4.05 14.16
C ASP A 168 -13.59 4.74 13.13
N ILE A 169 -12.32 4.95 13.48
CA ILE A 169 -11.33 5.56 12.57
C ILE A 169 -10.95 4.58 11.46
N ILE A 170 -10.77 3.30 11.81
CA ILE A 170 -10.50 2.23 10.83
C ILE A 170 -11.66 2.14 9.83
N GLN A 171 -12.91 2.23 10.32
CA GLN A 171 -14.09 2.23 9.43
C GLN A 171 -14.12 3.48 8.54
N ALA A 172 -13.81 4.67 9.07
CA ALA A 172 -13.71 5.89 8.27
C ALA A 172 -12.63 5.77 7.16
N CYS A 173 -11.50 5.12 7.46
CA CYS A 173 -10.49 4.81 6.45
C CYS A 173 -10.97 3.77 5.44
N ALA A 174 -11.65 2.72 5.88
CA ALA A 174 -12.25 1.70 5.02
C ALA A 174 -13.22 2.32 4.00
N ASP A 175 -13.99 3.35 4.42
CA ASP A 175 -14.93 4.07 3.56
C ASP A 175 -14.24 4.94 2.49
N ARG A 176 -12.94 5.14 2.59
CA ARG A 176 -12.10 5.89 1.65
C ARG A 176 -11.04 5.03 0.97
N ALA A 177 -10.91 3.76 1.37
CA ALA A 177 -9.91 2.86 0.81
C ALA A 177 -10.23 2.47 -0.65
N ILE A 178 -9.24 2.64 -1.52
CA ILE A 178 -9.26 2.16 -2.92
C ILE A 178 -8.16 1.14 -3.16
N HIS A 179 -7.19 1.02 -2.24
CA HIS A 179 -6.13 0.04 -2.27
C HIS A 179 -5.78 -0.45 -0.86
N VAL A 180 -5.21 -1.65 -0.76
CA VAL A 180 -4.78 -2.24 0.51
C VAL A 180 -3.35 -2.73 0.39
N HIS A 181 -2.48 -2.27 1.29
CA HIS A 181 -1.21 -2.93 1.57
C HIS A 181 -1.39 -3.96 2.67
N GLY A 182 -1.33 -5.22 2.28
CA GLY A 182 -1.56 -6.37 3.14
C GLY A 182 -0.30 -6.78 3.90
N ARG A 183 0.23 -5.87 4.72
CA ARG A 183 1.34 -6.09 5.63
C ARG A 183 0.81 -6.38 7.03
N VAL A 184 1.47 -7.26 7.77
CA VAL A 184 1.17 -7.54 9.17
C VAL A 184 2.24 -6.90 10.05
N GLY A 185 1.84 -5.88 10.80
CA GLY A 185 2.69 -5.19 11.77
C GLY A 185 2.49 -5.72 13.18
N TYR A 186 3.41 -5.37 14.08
CA TYR A 186 3.35 -5.62 15.52
C TYR A 186 3.86 -4.39 16.29
N ALA A 187 3.75 -4.39 17.60
CA ALA A 187 4.08 -3.22 18.44
C ALA A 187 5.49 -2.67 18.18
N GLU A 188 6.47 -3.55 17.93
CA GLU A 188 7.87 -3.16 17.77
C GLU A 188 8.30 -2.93 16.30
N GLY A 189 7.40 -3.12 15.33
CA GLY A 189 7.74 -2.94 13.93
C GLY A 189 6.57 -3.04 12.97
N PRO A 190 6.69 -2.44 11.77
CA PRO A 190 5.63 -2.47 10.78
C PRO A 190 5.51 -3.82 10.06
N GLN A 191 6.45 -4.74 10.29
CA GLN A 191 6.45 -6.04 9.64
C GLN A 191 6.89 -7.13 10.62
N VAL A 192 6.01 -8.13 10.84
CA VAL A 192 6.39 -9.35 11.57
C VAL A 192 7.39 -10.16 10.75
N PRO A 193 8.30 -10.92 11.40
CA PRO A 193 9.27 -11.76 10.69
C PRO A 193 8.63 -12.79 9.78
N ASP A 194 7.55 -13.42 10.25
CA ASP A 194 6.78 -14.42 9.51
C ASP A 194 5.32 -14.43 10.00
N PRO A 195 4.36 -13.99 9.18
CA PRO A 195 2.94 -13.97 9.55
C PRO A 195 2.32 -15.37 9.70
N ARG A 196 3.02 -16.41 9.28
CA ARG A 196 2.60 -17.83 9.45
C ARG A 196 2.86 -18.34 10.86
N SER A 197 3.72 -17.65 11.60
CA SER A 197 4.09 -18.06 12.97
C SER A 197 2.92 -17.90 13.94
N GLU A 198 2.71 -18.91 14.75
CA GLU A 198 1.73 -18.89 15.85
C GLU A 198 1.95 -17.72 16.81
N MET A 199 3.20 -17.26 16.95
CA MET A 199 3.57 -16.11 17.77
C MET A 199 2.88 -14.81 17.34
N TYR A 200 2.60 -14.67 16.05
CA TYR A 200 1.98 -13.46 15.44
C TYR A 200 0.55 -13.70 14.96
N ARG A 201 -0.11 -14.74 15.49
CA ARG A 201 -1.50 -15.05 15.12
C ARG A 201 -2.43 -13.88 15.42
N GLY A 202 -2.30 -13.26 16.59
CA GLY A 202 -3.15 -12.15 17.01
C GLY A 202 -3.01 -10.93 16.09
N GLU A 203 -1.78 -10.64 15.67
CA GLU A 203 -1.49 -9.57 14.71
C GLU A 203 -2.09 -9.85 13.35
N LEU A 204 -1.92 -11.08 12.83
CA LEU A 204 -2.50 -11.48 11.56
C LEU A 204 -4.04 -11.39 11.60
N GLU A 205 -4.68 -11.95 12.62
CA GLU A 205 -6.15 -11.93 12.77
C GLU A 205 -6.69 -10.50 12.87
N ALA A 206 -6.01 -9.60 13.58
CA ALA A 206 -6.39 -8.19 13.68
C ALA A 206 -6.32 -7.48 12.32
N HIS A 207 -5.23 -7.66 11.56
CA HIS A 207 -5.10 -7.07 10.24
C HIS A 207 -6.15 -7.65 9.26
N GLU A 208 -6.44 -8.93 9.35
CA GLU A 208 -7.46 -9.59 8.54
C GLU A 208 -8.87 -9.05 8.83
N LEU A 209 -9.19 -8.72 10.08
CA LEU A 209 -10.46 -8.05 10.42
C LEU A 209 -10.54 -6.65 9.77
N TRP A 210 -9.47 -5.87 9.79
CA TRP A 210 -9.44 -4.54 9.18
C TRP A 210 -9.53 -4.62 7.66
N TRP A 211 -8.89 -5.59 7.02
CA TRP A 211 -9.06 -5.83 5.57
C TRP A 211 -10.50 -6.25 5.24
N ASP A 212 -11.14 -7.04 6.10
CA ASP A 212 -12.55 -7.40 5.96
C ASP A 212 -13.47 -6.17 6.03
N MET A 213 -13.20 -5.21 6.92
CA MET A 213 -13.94 -3.94 6.99
C MET A 213 -13.79 -3.15 5.69
N ILE A 214 -12.57 -3.05 5.14
CA ILE A 214 -12.31 -2.39 3.85
C ILE A 214 -13.11 -3.06 2.73
N TRP A 215 -13.04 -4.37 2.60
CA TRP A 215 -13.77 -5.10 1.56
C TRP A 215 -15.29 -4.97 1.72
N GLY A 216 -15.79 -4.94 2.96
CA GLY A 216 -17.20 -4.68 3.28
C GLY A 216 -17.63 -3.30 2.77
N SER A 217 -16.88 -2.27 3.12
CA SER A 217 -17.12 -0.90 2.68
C SER A 217 -17.03 -0.75 1.14
N GLN A 218 -16.00 -1.31 0.53
CA GLN A 218 -15.84 -1.29 -0.94
C GLN A 218 -17.02 -1.95 -1.65
N SER A 219 -17.50 -3.09 -1.13
CA SER A 219 -18.67 -3.79 -1.67
C SER A 219 -19.94 -2.92 -1.54
N ASN A 220 -20.16 -2.31 -0.39
CA ASN A 220 -21.31 -1.42 -0.13
C ASN A 220 -21.28 -0.17 -1.03
N ARG A 221 -20.11 0.35 -1.34
CA ARG A 221 -19.90 1.46 -2.29
C ARG A 221 -20.06 1.02 -3.76
N GLY A 222 -20.24 -0.27 -4.03
CA GLY A 222 -20.46 -0.82 -5.37
C GLY A 222 -19.18 -0.96 -6.21
N LEU A 223 -18.00 -0.98 -5.60
CA LEU A 223 -16.76 -1.26 -6.31
C LEU A 223 -16.82 -2.66 -6.95
N LYS A 224 -16.30 -2.77 -8.17
CA LYS A 224 -16.28 -4.04 -8.91
C LYS A 224 -15.02 -4.84 -8.63
N VAL A 225 -13.92 -4.14 -8.32
CA VAL A 225 -12.61 -4.74 -8.05
C VAL A 225 -12.06 -4.12 -6.76
N SER A 226 -11.49 -4.96 -5.91
CA SER A 226 -10.63 -4.57 -4.81
C SER A 226 -9.19 -4.92 -5.15
N THR A 227 -8.27 -3.99 -5.04
CA THR A 227 -6.85 -4.24 -5.23
C THR A 227 -6.15 -4.45 -3.89
N PHE A 228 -5.27 -5.46 -3.83
CA PHE A 228 -4.58 -5.85 -2.61
C PHE A 228 -3.13 -6.24 -2.93
N THR A 229 -2.17 -5.58 -2.31
CA THR A 229 -0.76 -5.90 -2.40
C THR A 229 -0.29 -6.60 -1.12
N PRO A 230 0.01 -7.92 -1.11
CA PRO A 230 0.79 -8.52 -0.04
C PRO A 230 2.15 -7.84 0.04
N GLU A 231 2.31 -6.94 0.99
CA GLU A 231 3.49 -6.08 1.06
C GLU A 231 4.42 -6.50 2.19
N PHE A 232 5.46 -7.24 1.83
CA PHE A 232 6.57 -7.59 2.73
C PHE A 232 7.88 -7.14 2.10
N GLY A 233 8.65 -6.33 2.84
CA GLY A 233 9.91 -5.76 2.38
C GLY A 233 11.13 -6.56 2.84
N PRO A 234 12.27 -6.41 2.11
CA PRO A 234 13.54 -7.00 2.51
C PRO A 234 14.11 -6.33 3.78
N PRO A 235 15.23 -6.79 4.33
CA PRO A 235 15.92 -6.08 5.38
C PRO A 235 16.15 -4.59 5.04
N PRO A 236 15.95 -3.64 5.98
CA PRO A 236 15.72 -3.85 7.43
C PRO A 236 14.26 -4.07 7.85
N TYR A 237 13.26 -4.08 6.94
CA TYR A 237 11.89 -4.44 7.31
C TYR A 237 11.78 -5.93 7.68
N MET A 238 12.33 -6.81 6.87
CA MET A 238 12.56 -8.20 7.25
C MET A 238 13.63 -8.25 8.33
N GLN A 239 13.31 -8.86 9.45
CA GLN A 239 14.28 -9.10 10.51
C GLN A 239 15.36 -10.08 10.03
N THR A 240 16.57 -9.90 10.55
CA THR A 240 17.70 -10.75 10.24
C THR A 240 18.29 -11.36 11.50
N ASN A 241 18.87 -12.54 11.37
CA ASN A 241 19.66 -13.11 12.44
C ASN A 241 20.90 -12.21 12.71
N PRO A 242 21.09 -11.67 13.91
CA PRO A 242 22.15 -10.70 14.20
C PRO A 242 23.57 -11.30 14.06
N ASN A 243 23.71 -12.62 14.08
CA ASN A 243 25.00 -13.28 13.99
C ASN A 243 25.39 -13.66 12.54
N THR A 244 24.39 -13.99 11.70
CA THR A 244 24.63 -14.44 10.32
C THR A 244 24.25 -13.39 9.26
N GLY A 245 23.37 -12.44 9.61
CA GLY A 245 22.79 -11.47 8.68
C GLY A 245 21.72 -12.05 7.77
N GLU A 246 21.40 -13.35 7.92
CA GLU A 246 20.38 -13.98 7.09
C GLU A 246 18.96 -13.51 7.46
N PRO A 247 18.07 -13.31 6.47
CA PRO A 247 16.70 -12.94 6.73
C PRO A 247 15.95 -14.03 7.50
N ALA A 248 15.01 -13.63 8.35
CA ALA A 248 14.21 -14.55 9.16
C ALA A 248 13.29 -15.45 8.32
N SER A 249 12.88 -14.97 7.13
CA SER A 249 11.98 -15.71 6.25
C SER A 249 12.18 -15.31 4.78
N ASP A 250 11.69 -16.12 3.87
CA ASP A 250 11.69 -15.86 2.43
C ASP A 250 10.52 -14.94 2.05
N LEU A 251 10.82 -13.79 1.45
CA LEU A 251 9.83 -12.77 1.06
C LEU A 251 8.87 -13.29 -0.02
N TRP A 252 9.36 -14.11 -0.93
CA TRP A 252 8.52 -14.65 -2.00
C TRP A 252 7.47 -15.60 -1.44
N GLU A 253 7.88 -16.48 -0.53
CA GLU A 253 7.00 -17.45 0.12
C GLU A 253 5.95 -16.75 0.99
N ILE A 254 6.36 -15.77 1.82
CA ILE A 254 5.43 -15.03 2.69
C ILE A 254 4.38 -14.30 1.85
N SER A 255 4.80 -13.57 0.82
CA SER A 255 3.86 -12.79 0.00
C SER A 255 2.89 -13.70 -0.75
N ASN A 256 3.34 -14.84 -1.27
CA ASN A 256 2.46 -15.80 -1.90
C ASN A 256 1.49 -16.43 -0.90
N TRP A 257 1.97 -16.76 0.29
CA TRP A 257 1.10 -17.30 1.34
C TRP A 257 0.00 -16.32 1.75
N ILE A 258 0.33 -15.04 1.95
CA ILE A 258 -0.68 -13.98 2.20
C ILE A 258 -1.63 -13.87 1.01
N ALA A 259 -1.13 -13.85 -0.23
CA ALA A 259 -1.96 -13.77 -1.43
C ALA A 259 -2.98 -14.91 -1.50
N ASP A 260 -2.53 -16.15 -1.31
CA ASP A 260 -3.39 -17.34 -1.37
C ASP A 260 -4.41 -17.35 -0.22
N ARG A 261 -3.97 -17.01 0.98
CA ARG A 261 -4.83 -16.91 2.16
C ARG A 261 -5.91 -15.84 1.97
N GLN A 262 -5.57 -14.66 1.46
CA GLN A 262 -6.54 -13.59 1.26
C GLN A 262 -7.48 -13.88 0.07
N ARG A 263 -7.01 -14.56 -0.99
CA ARG A 263 -7.86 -15.04 -2.08
C ARG A 263 -8.93 -16.00 -1.56
N GLU A 264 -8.56 -16.94 -0.69
CA GLU A 264 -9.48 -17.89 -0.06
C GLU A 264 -10.48 -17.17 0.87
N ARG A 265 -10.01 -16.26 1.74
CA ARG A 265 -10.88 -15.49 2.63
C ARG A 265 -11.88 -14.64 1.86
N PHE A 266 -11.42 -13.92 0.84
CA PHE A 266 -12.26 -13.08 0.01
C PHE A 266 -13.34 -13.87 -0.72
N SER A 267 -13.01 -15.07 -1.25
CA SER A 267 -13.99 -15.93 -1.93
C SER A 267 -15.13 -16.40 -1.02
N ARG A 268 -14.82 -16.66 0.26
CA ARG A 268 -15.83 -17.06 1.28
C ARG A 268 -16.81 -15.95 1.63
N ARG A 269 -16.48 -14.68 1.40
CA ARG A 269 -17.38 -13.53 1.64
C ARG A 269 -18.47 -13.40 0.57
N SER A 270 -18.27 -14.00 -0.59
CA SER A 270 -19.18 -13.89 -1.73
C SER A 270 -20.34 -14.89 -1.69
N HIS A 271 -20.40 -15.69 -0.63
CA HIS A 271 -21.42 -16.66 -0.31
C HIS A 271 -22.14 -16.35 1.00
#